data_d3814a9ca6b1af62e5af58bf47b965e3
#
_entry.id   d3814a9ca6b1af62e5af58bf47b965e3
#
_cell.length_a   1.000
_cell.length_b   1.000
_cell.length_c   1.000
_cell.angle_alpha   90.00
_cell.angle_beta   90.00
_cell.angle_gamma   90.00
#
_symmetry.space_group_name_H-M   'P 1'
#
loop_
_entity.id
_entity.type
_entity.pdbx_description
1 polymer ?
#
loop_
_entity_poly.entity_id
_entity_poly.type
_entity_poly.pdbx_seq_one_letter_code
_entity_poly.pdbx_strand_id
1 'polypeptide(L)'
;MSDEEKRKYIEEVFKYCKIESILVINKTGQLERYDCPFEVLVMSDVGELTKGLICLVSAVKIDLSLVDVYIIRNKAYYFFNFRVLQRK
;
A
#
# COMPACT_ATOMS: atom_id res chain seq x y z
N MET A 1 9.47 15.00 18.12
CA MET A 1 9.98 13.71 17.63
C MET A 1 10.92 13.93 16.47
N SER A 2 12.11 13.34 16.53
CA SER A 2 13.02 13.36 15.39
C SER A 2 12.51 12.42 14.30
N ASP A 3 12.96 12.62 13.05
CA ASP A 3 12.57 11.78 11.93
C ASP A 3 13.02 10.33 12.13
N GLU A 4 14.13 10.09 12.83
CA GLU A 4 14.60 8.75 13.17
C GLU A 4 13.69 8.05 14.17
N GLU A 5 13.17 8.77 15.16
CA GLU A 5 12.22 8.21 16.12
C GLU A 5 10.90 7.87 15.47
N LYS A 6 10.42 8.71 14.55
CA LYS A 6 9.23 8.42 13.74
C LYS A 6 9.42 7.17 12.90
N ARG A 7 10.57 6.99 12.26
CA ARG A 7 10.89 5.80 11.48
C ARG A 7 10.87 4.54 12.32
N LYS A 8 11.54 4.56 13.48
CA LYS A 8 11.56 3.42 14.41
C LYS A 8 10.17 3.04 14.86
N TYR A 9 9.35 4.03 15.19
CA TYR A 9 7.99 3.82 15.66
C TYR A 9 7.11 3.22 14.56
N ILE A 10 7.22 3.73 13.34
CA ILE A 10 6.49 3.22 12.18
C ILE A 10 6.90 1.79 11.87
N GLU A 11 8.20 1.47 11.92
CA GLU A 11 8.69 0.11 11.72
C GLU A 11 8.14 -0.87 12.74
N GLU A 12 8.02 -0.48 14.00
CA GLU A 12 7.43 -1.31 15.05
C GLU A 12 5.94 -1.55 14.82
N VAL A 13 5.19 -0.51 14.44
CA VAL A 13 3.77 -0.62 14.09
C VAL A 13 3.59 -1.55 12.90
N PHE A 14 4.39 -1.41 11.86
CA PHE A 14 4.35 -2.28 10.68
C PHE A 14 4.65 -3.74 11.00
N LYS A 15 5.47 -3.99 12.01
CA LYS A 15 5.77 -5.33 12.46
C LYS A 15 4.55 -6.06 13.05
N TYR A 16 3.63 -5.32 13.69
CA TYR A 16 2.48 -5.89 14.40
C TYR A 16 1.16 -5.75 13.63
N CYS A 17 1.06 -4.84 12.66
CA CYS A 17 -0.18 -4.50 11.97
C CYS A 17 -0.14 -4.89 10.48
N LYS A 18 0.32 -6.10 10.18
CA LYS A 18 0.34 -6.60 8.81
C LYS A 18 -1.06 -6.95 8.33
N ILE A 19 -1.44 -6.39 7.19
CA ILE A 19 -2.69 -6.72 6.51
C ILE A 19 -2.34 -7.55 5.26
N GLU A 20 -2.97 -8.71 5.12
CA GLU A 20 -2.71 -9.61 3.99
C GLU A 20 -3.70 -9.42 2.84
N SER A 21 -4.75 -8.66 3.05
CA SER A 21 -5.77 -8.39 2.04
C SER A 21 -6.37 -7.00 2.22
N ILE A 22 -6.93 -6.46 1.15
CA ILE A 22 -7.66 -5.20 1.17
C ILE A 22 -9.04 -5.39 0.55
N LEU A 23 -10.00 -4.52 0.93
CA LEU A 23 -11.32 -4.46 0.31
C LEU A 23 -11.35 -3.30 -0.67
N VAL A 24 -11.80 -3.57 -1.88
CA VAL A 24 -11.91 -2.59 -2.96
C VAL A 24 -13.34 -2.58 -3.46
N ILE A 25 -13.89 -1.40 -3.71
CA ILE A 25 -15.21 -1.27 -4.32
C ILE A 25 -15.05 -1.36 -5.84
N ASN A 26 -15.70 -2.36 -6.45
CA ASN A 26 -15.65 -2.55 -7.89
C ASN A 26 -16.60 -1.60 -8.64
N LYS A 27 -16.61 -1.69 -9.98
CA LYS A 27 -17.44 -0.82 -10.83
C LYS A 27 -18.94 -0.94 -10.58
N THR A 28 -19.40 -2.06 -10.05
CA THR A 28 -20.82 -2.31 -9.73
C THR A 28 -21.18 -1.93 -8.30
N GLY A 29 -20.23 -1.38 -7.53
CA GLY A 29 -20.44 -0.97 -6.15
C GLY A 29 -20.30 -2.09 -5.13
N GLN A 30 -19.90 -3.28 -5.55
CA GLN A 30 -19.68 -4.41 -4.66
C GLN A 30 -18.26 -4.40 -4.07
N LEU A 31 -18.13 -4.93 -2.86
CA LEU A 31 -16.83 -5.10 -2.22
C LEU A 31 -16.15 -6.36 -2.75
N GLU A 32 -14.93 -6.19 -3.21
CA GLU A 32 -14.04 -7.28 -3.61
C GLU A 32 -12.83 -7.32 -2.69
N ARG A 33 -12.43 -8.52 -2.32
CA ARG A 33 -11.24 -8.73 -1.50
C ARG A 33 -10.06 -9.06 -2.41
N TYR A 34 -8.98 -8.29 -2.26
CA TYR A 34 -7.71 -8.57 -2.92
C TYR A 34 -6.70 -9.03 -1.89
N ASP A 35 -6.21 -10.26 -2.05
CA ASP A 35 -5.14 -10.80 -1.22
C ASP A 35 -3.78 -10.39 -1.79
N CYS A 36 -2.80 -10.19 -0.91
CA CYS A 36 -1.43 -9.93 -1.35
C CYS A 36 -0.78 -11.19 -1.91
N PRO A 37 0.01 -11.07 -2.98
CA PRO A 37 0.30 -9.85 -3.73
C PRO A 37 -0.82 -9.46 -4.70
N PHE A 38 -0.98 -8.16 -4.94
CA PHE A 38 -1.93 -7.65 -5.94
C PHE A 38 -1.27 -6.53 -6.75
N GLU A 39 -1.79 -6.27 -7.96
CA GLU A 39 -1.22 -5.28 -8.87
C GLU A 39 -1.81 -3.89 -8.66
N VAL A 40 -0.96 -2.88 -8.77
CA VAL A 40 -1.36 -1.48 -8.72
C VAL A 40 -0.71 -0.70 -9.85
N LEU A 41 -1.40 0.36 -10.30
CA LEU A 41 -0.87 1.33 -11.24
C LEU A 41 -0.36 2.55 -10.46
N VAL A 42 0.85 2.97 -10.74
CA VAL A 42 1.44 4.17 -10.14
C VAL A 42 0.79 5.39 -10.78
N MET A 43 0.12 6.21 -9.97
CA MET A 43 -0.64 7.37 -10.44
C MET A 43 0.16 8.68 -10.42
N SER A 44 1.24 8.72 -9.65
CA SER A 44 2.14 9.86 -9.55
C SER A 44 3.55 9.39 -9.22
N ASP A 45 4.56 10.13 -9.64
CA ASP A 45 5.94 9.80 -9.32
C ASP A 45 6.14 9.82 -7.81
N VAL A 46 6.64 8.73 -7.25
CA VAL A 46 6.90 8.60 -5.83
C VAL A 46 8.12 7.70 -5.60
N GLY A 47 9.12 8.22 -4.89
CA GLY A 47 10.37 7.48 -4.67
C GLY A 47 11.01 7.05 -5.99
N GLU A 48 11.26 5.77 -6.14
CA GLU A 48 11.82 5.19 -7.35
C GLU A 48 10.77 4.79 -8.40
N LEU A 49 9.49 4.97 -8.07
CA LEU A 49 8.38 4.56 -8.94
C LEU A 49 7.91 5.73 -9.79
N THR A 50 7.73 5.48 -11.08
CA THR A 50 7.28 6.49 -12.03
C THR A 50 5.82 6.26 -12.40
N LYS A 51 5.11 7.36 -12.66
CA LYS A 51 3.71 7.33 -13.11
C LYS A 51 3.55 6.41 -14.33
N GLY A 52 2.54 5.56 -14.28
CA GLY A 52 2.23 4.61 -15.36
C GLY A 52 2.85 3.22 -15.16
N LEU A 53 3.72 3.07 -14.18
CA LEU A 53 4.33 1.77 -13.88
C LEU A 53 3.32 0.87 -13.17
N ILE A 54 3.31 -0.41 -13.52
CA ILE A 54 2.51 -1.43 -12.82
C ILE A 54 3.42 -2.17 -11.86
N CYS A 55 3.03 -2.22 -10.59
CA CYS A 55 3.82 -2.83 -9.52
C CYS A 55 3.00 -3.85 -8.75
N LEU A 56 3.69 -4.78 -8.09
CA LEU A 56 3.07 -5.72 -7.16
C LEU A 56 3.23 -5.23 -5.73
N VAL A 57 2.11 -5.18 -5.02
CA VAL A 57 2.09 -4.91 -3.58
C VAL A 57 2.25 -6.24 -2.86
N SER A 58 3.37 -6.41 -2.17
CA SER A 58 3.67 -7.65 -1.47
C SER A 58 3.00 -7.75 -0.10
N ALA A 59 2.70 -6.61 0.51
CA ALA A 59 2.03 -6.54 1.80
C ALA A 59 1.37 -5.17 1.96
N VAL A 60 0.34 -5.10 2.80
CA VAL A 60 -0.28 -3.84 3.20
C VAL A 60 -0.09 -3.69 4.70
N LYS A 61 0.25 -2.50 5.12
CA LYS A 61 0.43 -2.15 6.53
C LYS A 61 -0.33 -0.87 6.83
N ILE A 62 -0.54 -0.59 8.09
CA ILE A 62 -1.25 0.61 8.54
C ILE A 62 -0.29 1.45 9.36
N ASP A 63 -0.20 2.75 9.07
CA ASP A 63 0.60 3.67 9.89
C ASP A 63 -0.16 4.11 11.15
N LEU A 64 0.47 4.95 11.95
CA LEU A 64 -0.12 5.43 13.20
C LEU A 64 -1.39 6.26 13.00
N SER A 65 -1.58 6.83 11.84
CA SER A 65 -2.78 7.60 11.49
C SER A 65 -3.86 6.74 10.85
N LEU A 66 -3.70 5.42 10.89
CA LEU A 66 -4.61 4.43 10.28
C LEU A 66 -4.71 4.57 8.75
N VAL A 67 -3.64 5.03 8.13
CA VAL A 67 -3.54 5.16 6.67
C VAL A 67 -2.85 3.93 6.10
N ASP A 68 -3.42 3.36 5.03
CA ASP A 68 -2.87 2.19 4.37
C ASP A 68 -1.53 2.53 3.69
N VAL A 69 -0.57 1.64 3.90
CA VAL A 69 0.76 1.73 3.31
C VAL A 69 1.03 0.45 2.52
N TYR A 70 1.38 0.60 1.26
CA TYR A 70 1.70 -0.52 0.39
C TYR A 70 3.20 -0.79 0.39
N ILE A 71 3.57 -2.05 0.55
CA ILE A 71 4.97 -2.46 0.47
C ILE A 71 5.24 -2.95 -0.95
N ILE A 72 6.10 -2.23 -1.65
CA ILE A 72 6.50 -2.51 -3.03
C ILE A 72 8.01 -2.54 -3.08
N ARG A 73 8.61 -3.65 -3.54
CA ARG A 73 10.07 -3.82 -3.63
C ARG A 73 10.78 -3.50 -2.31
N ASN A 74 10.20 -3.97 -1.19
CA ASN A 74 10.71 -3.77 0.17
C ASN A 74 10.71 -2.32 0.66
N LYS A 75 9.95 -1.43 -0.01
CA LYS A 75 9.78 -0.03 0.39
C LYS A 75 8.31 0.27 0.66
N ALA A 76 8.07 1.22 1.55
CA ALA A 76 6.73 1.61 1.97
C ALA A 76 6.27 2.86 1.20
N TYR A 77 5.06 2.80 0.68
CA TYR A 77 4.43 3.91 -0.06
C TYR A 77 3.00 4.08 0.39
N TYR A 78 2.53 5.31 0.52
CA TYR A 78 1.13 5.57 0.84
C TYR A 78 0.21 5.16 -0.31
N PHE A 79 -0.94 4.59 0.05
CA PHE A 79 -1.90 4.01 -0.89
C PHE A 79 -2.41 4.99 -1.96
N PHE A 80 -2.52 6.28 -1.63
CA PHE A 80 -3.10 7.28 -2.54
C PHE A 80 -2.24 7.59 -3.77
N ASN A 81 -1.01 7.08 -3.82
CA ASN A 81 -0.15 7.18 -5.00
C ASN A 81 -0.48 6.12 -6.06
N PHE A 82 -1.42 5.22 -5.76
CA PHE A 82 -1.66 4.03 -6.58
C PHE A 82 -3.14 3.83 -6.84
N ARG A 83 -3.42 3.16 -7.95
CA ARG A 83 -4.75 2.65 -8.27
C ARG A 83 -4.67 1.13 -8.31
N VAL A 84 -5.51 0.45 -7.52
CA VAL A 84 -5.59 -1.00 -7.54
C VAL A 84 -6.18 -1.46 -8.87
N LEU A 85 -5.47 -2.37 -9.55
CA LEU A 85 -5.95 -2.93 -10.81
C LEU A 85 -6.89 -4.08 -10.51
N GLN A 86 -8.12 -3.99 -11.06
CA GLN A 86 -9.12 -5.02 -10.86
C GLN A 86 -8.76 -6.26 -11.66
N ARG A 87 -8.85 -7.40 -11.01
CA ARG A 87 -8.72 -8.69 -11.70
C ARG A 87 -10.00 -8.96 -12.51
N LYS A 88 -9.81 -9.41 -13.71
CA LYS A 88 -10.92 -9.90 -14.52
C LYS A 88 -11.30 -11.32 -14.14
#